data_4778f5115f1db28d83ccba3957b29c37
#
_entry.id   4778f5115f1db28d83ccba3957b29c37
#
_cell.length_a   1.000
_cell.length_b   1.000
_cell.length_c   1.000
_cell.angle_alpha   90.00
_cell.angle_beta   90.00
_cell.angle_gamma   90.00
#
_symmetry.space_group_name_H-M   'P 1'
#
loop_
_entity.id
_entity.type
_entity.pdbx_description
1 polymer ?
#
loop_
_entity_poly.entity_id
_entity_poly.type
_entity_poly.pdbx_seq_one_letter_code
_entity_poly.pdbx_strand_id
1 'polypeptide(L)'
;MNAEEVITGIIVSYNRKGILKTTVESVRRFHPLMKLIVIDGSDKNNDCYKYIAGLPDENTKVYHVSKNIGHGKGLALGISYVQTPFFLTIDSDIEMLKSPVQAMLDMMEDNTCVVGYIEKIDCGGHDFGARPEMMKYGSFKYVHPYFSLYQLKEYKKYKPFCHHGAPAVNIMLDIARKGLSDQVIKEFPGLGHSGGRPINNAGNWKAEPREFIKHDRDGTRISIEGGWEKTIDPFQKKITCITPTGDRTEAFKLTRLWMSRQTIKPDQWLVIDDGFSPMPEELKEGLDYIRREPKQGEGHTLTRNIRTVLPHIKGDVILIIEDDDWYGERYIETMCEHLKHHDLVGEGWARYYHIPAMKYVRLQNQEHASFCQTGFNRILLPMFEESIEGDPYIDMRFWLHKARDFGFLFYDREDKLKLHCSLKGLQGRAGIGTGHNRKETYYKQDSDYKMLKRWVGEDNAKIYIEHVKKLN
;
A
#
# COMPACT_ATOMS: atom_id res chain seq x y z
N MET A 1 16.51 30.25 -20.01
CA MET A 1 17.30 29.26 -19.23
C MET A 1 17.66 28.12 -20.17
N ASN A 2 18.88 27.62 -20.14
CA ASN A 2 19.25 26.45 -20.91
C ASN A 2 18.69 25.19 -20.18
N ALA A 3 17.88 24.43 -20.90
CA ALA A 3 17.23 23.23 -20.33
C ALA A 3 18.25 22.22 -19.74
N GLU A 4 19.39 22.03 -20.36
CA GLU A 4 20.42 21.09 -19.92
C GLU A 4 21.06 21.45 -18.56
N GLU A 5 21.07 22.74 -18.19
CA GLU A 5 21.67 23.20 -16.94
C GLU A 5 20.69 23.16 -15.77
N VAL A 6 19.39 23.31 -16.05
CA VAL A 6 18.36 23.51 -15.03
C VAL A 6 17.43 22.33 -14.83
N ILE A 7 17.54 21.27 -15.65
CA ILE A 7 16.69 20.08 -15.59
C ILE A 7 17.53 18.85 -15.26
N THR A 8 16.99 18.00 -14.37
CA THR A 8 17.48 16.62 -14.16
C THR A 8 16.43 15.64 -14.64
N GLY A 9 16.79 14.76 -15.58
CA GLY A 9 15.96 13.63 -16.00
C GLY A 9 15.99 12.50 -14.97
N ILE A 10 14.85 11.86 -14.72
CA ILE A 10 14.73 10.72 -13.81
C ILE A 10 14.15 9.55 -14.56
N ILE A 11 14.84 8.42 -14.56
CA ILE A 11 14.44 7.16 -15.20
C ILE A 11 14.35 6.10 -14.11
N VAL A 12 13.24 5.35 -14.07
CA VAL A 12 13.09 4.16 -13.22
C VAL A 12 13.15 2.93 -14.11
N SER A 13 14.04 1.99 -13.80
CA SER A 13 14.31 0.81 -14.63
C SER A 13 14.17 -0.50 -13.87
N TYR A 14 13.74 -1.54 -14.61
CA TYR A 14 13.70 -2.92 -14.15
C TYR A 14 13.85 -3.92 -15.28
N ASN A 15 14.95 -4.71 -15.29
CA ASN A 15 15.18 -5.91 -16.10
C ASN A 15 15.05 -5.77 -17.66
N ARG A 16 15.15 -4.56 -18.26
CA ARG A 16 14.88 -4.34 -19.69
C ARG A 16 15.96 -3.52 -20.41
N LYS A 17 17.11 -4.15 -20.61
CA LYS A 17 18.28 -3.53 -21.25
C LYS A 17 17.96 -2.88 -22.59
N GLY A 18 17.33 -3.62 -23.54
CA GLY A 18 17.15 -3.12 -24.92
C GLY A 18 16.30 -1.84 -24.96
N ILE A 19 15.19 -1.84 -24.26
CA ILE A 19 14.26 -0.70 -24.19
C ILE A 19 14.92 0.49 -23.50
N LEU A 20 15.49 0.26 -22.30
CA LEU A 20 16.19 1.30 -21.55
C LEU A 20 17.34 1.92 -22.35
N LYS A 21 18.09 1.10 -23.11
CA LYS A 21 19.17 1.58 -23.96
C LYS A 21 18.63 2.57 -24.99
N THR A 22 17.54 2.24 -25.68
CA THR A 22 16.88 3.14 -26.64
C THR A 22 16.46 4.44 -25.98
N THR A 23 15.87 4.38 -24.77
CA THR A 23 15.48 5.57 -24.00
C THR A 23 16.69 6.45 -23.71
N VAL A 24 17.73 5.90 -23.08
CA VAL A 24 18.93 6.67 -22.71
C VAL A 24 19.61 7.25 -23.92
N GLU A 25 19.81 6.47 -24.99
CA GLU A 25 20.45 6.94 -26.23
C GLU A 25 19.65 8.03 -26.93
N SER A 26 18.31 7.92 -26.95
CA SER A 26 17.46 8.97 -27.53
C SER A 26 17.47 10.26 -26.71
N VAL A 27 17.48 10.19 -25.39
CA VAL A 27 17.62 11.36 -24.52
C VAL A 27 18.99 12.00 -24.73
N ARG A 28 20.06 11.24 -24.73
CA ARG A 28 21.43 11.73 -24.94
C ARG A 28 21.67 12.34 -26.34
N ARG A 29 20.95 11.87 -27.36
CA ARG A 29 20.99 12.45 -28.72
C ARG A 29 20.57 13.92 -28.73
N PHE A 30 19.56 14.30 -27.96
CA PHE A 30 19.03 15.65 -27.92
C PHE A 30 19.55 16.48 -26.73
N HIS A 31 19.98 15.82 -25.67
CA HIS A 31 20.40 16.43 -24.41
C HIS A 31 21.66 15.73 -23.86
N PRO A 32 22.82 15.92 -24.52
CA PRO A 32 24.06 15.23 -24.13
C PRO A 32 24.53 15.60 -22.72
N LEU A 33 24.28 16.83 -22.27
CA LEU A 33 24.76 17.35 -20.97
C LEU A 33 23.70 17.34 -19.87
N MET A 34 22.44 16.99 -20.18
CA MET A 34 21.38 16.93 -19.16
C MET A 34 21.77 15.94 -18.04
N LYS A 35 21.63 16.38 -16.80
CA LYS A 35 21.81 15.47 -15.66
C LYS A 35 20.75 14.37 -15.67
N LEU A 36 21.17 13.10 -15.56
CA LEU A 36 20.28 11.95 -15.45
C LEU A 36 20.48 11.24 -14.11
N ILE A 37 19.37 10.85 -13.51
CA ILE A 37 19.31 9.96 -12.36
C ILE A 37 18.56 8.70 -12.80
N VAL A 38 19.23 7.55 -12.71
CA VAL A 38 18.63 6.25 -13.01
C VAL A 38 18.45 5.50 -11.69
N ILE A 39 17.21 5.17 -11.37
CA ILE A 39 16.85 4.30 -10.24
C ILE A 39 16.62 2.91 -10.80
N ASP A 40 17.49 1.98 -10.43
CA ASP A 40 17.46 0.62 -10.98
C ASP A 40 17.10 -0.41 -9.94
N GLY A 41 16.03 -1.14 -10.18
CA GLY A 41 15.59 -2.27 -9.39
C GLY A 41 15.91 -3.62 -10.01
N SER A 42 16.74 -3.68 -11.06
CA SER A 42 17.05 -4.90 -11.80
C SER A 42 17.79 -5.94 -10.96
N ASP A 43 17.53 -7.19 -11.25
CA ASP A 43 18.22 -8.33 -10.65
C ASP A 43 19.70 -8.33 -11.03
N LYS A 44 20.59 -8.58 -10.07
CA LYS A 44 22.05 -8.51 -10.27
C LYS A 44 22.59 -9.38 -11.41
N ASN A 45 21.89 -10.48 -11.70
CA ASN A 45 22.28 -11.40 -12.79
C ASN A 45 21.69 -10.99 -14.16
N ASN A 46 20.85 -9.96 -14.22
CA ASN A 46 20.22 -9.49 -15.43
C ASN A 46 21.18 -8.61 -16.26
N ASP A 47 21.11 -8.71 -17.58
CA ASP A 47 21.92 -7.88 -18.47
C ASP A 47 21.60 -6.38 -18.37
N CYS A 48 20.40 -6.02 -17.92
CA CYS A 48 20.03 -4.64 -17.66
C CYS A 48 20.86 -4.07 -16.51
N TYR A 49 21.03 -4.80 -15.42
CA TYR A 49 21.89 -4.40 -14.30
C TYR A 49 23.33 -4.11 -14.76
N LYS A 50 23.90 -5.01 -15.56
CA LYS A 50 25.27 -4.85 -16.10
C LYS A 50 25.38 -3.63 -17.03
N TYR A 51 24.36 -3.41 -17.86
CA TYR A 51 24.30 -2.24 -18.74
C TYR A 51 24.24 -0.94 -17.93
N ILE A 52 23.36 -0.88 -16.94
CA ILE A 52 23.16 0.31 -16.08
C ILE A 52 24.42 0.60 -15.26
N ALA A 53 25.12 -0.43 -14.77
CA ALA A 53 26.36 -0.25 -14.04
C ALA A 53 27.47 0.42 -14.89
N GLY A 54 27.36 0.37 -16.21
CA GLY A 54 28.25 1.06 -17.16
C GLY A 54 27.79 2.45 -17.59
N LEU A 55 26.63 2.94 -17.12
CA LEU A 55 26.10 4.25 -17.50
C LEU A 55 26.68 5.44 -16.72
N PRO A 56 27.20 5.30 -15.47
CA PRO A 56 27.65 6.47 -14.72
C PRO A 56 28.76 7.24 -15.44
N ASP A 57 28.54 8.56 -15.57
CA ASP A 57 29.48 9.52 -16.09
C ASP A 57 29.34 10.84 -15.29
N GLU A 58 29.92 11.94 -15.77
CA GLU A 58 29.80 13.25 -15.11
C GLU A 58 28.36 13.76 -15.03
N ASN A 59 27.48 13.33 -15.98
CA ASN A 59 26.09 13.76 -16.12
C ASN A 59 25.08 12.66 -15.80
N THR A 60 25.51 11.44 -15.49
CA THR A 60 24.63 10.31 -15.17
C THR A 60 24.96 9.71 -13.81
N LYS A 61 23.99 9.70 -12.90
CA LYS A 61 24.08 8.99 -11.63
C LYS A 61 23.14 7.80 -11.60
N VAL A 62 23.64 6.67 -11.13
CA VAL A 62 22.88 5.43 -11.00
C VAL A 62 22.73 5.05 -9.54
N TYR A 63 21.52 4.71 -9.12
CA TYR A 63 21.22 4.20 -7.79
C TYR A 63 20.55 2.83 -7.92
N HIS A 64 21.30 1.78 -7.59
CA HIS A 64 20.76 0.44 -7.52
C HIS A 64 20.01 0.23 -6.21
N VAL A 65 18.78 -0.25 -6.30
CA VAL A 65 17.99 -0.67 -5.14
C VAL A 65 17.96 -2.19 -5.07
N SER A 66 17.90 -2.74 -3.85
CA SER A 66 18.04 -4.19 -3.63
C SER A 66 16.89 -5.03 -4.20
N LYS A 67 15.79 -4.38 -4.57
CA LYS A 67 14.60 -4.99 -5.20
C LYS A 67 13.86 -3.94 -6.03
N ASN A 68 12.98 -4.38 -6.92
CA ASN A 68 12.06 -3.48 -7.60
C ASN A 68 11.11 -2.82 -6.59
N ILE A 69 11.23 -1.51 -6.39
CA ILE A 69 10.41 -0.72 -5.47
C ILE A 69 9.15 -0.14 -6.12
N GLY A 70 8.95 -0.44 -7.42
CA GLY A 70 7.86 0.08 -8.23
C GLY A 70 8.10 1.49 -8.76
N HIS A 71 7.35 1.86 -9.80
CA HIS A 71 7.59 3.08 -10.59
C HIS A 71 7.46 4.35 -9.74
N GLY A 72 6.34 4.56 -9.03
CA GLY A 72 6.13 5.78 -8.25
C GLY A 72 7.13 5.97 -7.11
N LYS A 73 7.47 4.90 -6.39
CA LYS A 73 8.49 4.96 -5.34
C LYS A 73 9.89 5.18 -5.92
N GLY A 74 10.18 4.62 -7.08
CA GLY A 74 11.42 4.86 -7.81
C GLY A 74 11.55 6.33 -8.22
N LEU A 75 10.49 6.92 -8.78
CA LEU A 75 10.46 8.35 -9.09
C LEU A 75 10.65 9.21 -7.83
N ALA A 76 9.93 8.92 -6.74
CA ALA A 76 10.06 9.67 -5.49
C ALA A 76 11.50 9.60 -4.92
N LEU A 77 12.13 8.44 -5.00
CA LEU A 77 13.54 8.26 -4.61
C LEU A 77 14.46 9.08 -5.53
N GLY A 78 14.26 9.03 -6.86
CA GLY A 78 15.04 9.82 -7.81
C GLY A 78 14.93 11.32 -7.56
N ILE A 79 13.71 11.81 -7.28
CA ILE A 79 13.47 13.22 -6.96
C ILE A 79 14.22 13.67 -5.71
N SER A 80 14.40 12.81 -4.71
CA SER A 80 15.14 13.16 -3.49
C SER A 80 16.61 13.53 -3.76
N TYR A 81 17.17 13.10 -4.88
CA TYR A 81 18.54 13.44 -5.31
C TYR A 81 18.62 14.61 -6.28
N VAL A 82 17.49 15.17 -6.71
CA VAL A 82 17.46 16.32 -7.65
C VAL A 82 17.96 17.57 -6.96
N GLN A 83 18.91 18.25 -7.59
CA GLN A 83 19.48 19.53 -7.12
C GLN A 83 19.16 20.70 -8.06
N THR A 84 18.61 20.41 -9.25
CA THR A 84 18.20 21.42 -10.23
C THR A 84 16.81 21.97 -9.93
N PRO A 85 16.46 23.18 -10.40
CA PRO A 85 15.14 23.76 -10.21
C PRO A 85 13.99 22.94 -10.78
N PHE A 86 14.27 22.15 -11.83
CA PHE A 86 13.28 21.34 -12.52
C PHE A 86 13.75 19.89 -12.61
N PHE A 87 12.78 18.97 -12.72
CA PHE A 87 13.04 17.59 -13.06
C PHE A 87 12.08 17.09 -14.13
N LEU A 88 12.56 16.20 -14.97
CA LEU A 88 11.82 15.55 -16.04
C LEU A 88 11.65 14.07 -15.69
N THR A 89 10.41 13.60 -15.55
CA THR A 89 10.14 12.17 -15.47
C THR A 89 10.23 11.55 -16.85
N ILE A 90 10.87 10.40 -16.97
CA ILE A 90 11.12 9.71 -18.24
C ILE A 90 10.86 8.22 -18.00
N ASP A 91 9.87 7.64 -18.67
CA ASP A 91 9.67 6.18 -18.62
C ASP A 91 10.81 5.47 -19.33
N SER A 92 11.15 4.28 -18.86
CA SER A 92 12.26 3.50 -19.42
C SER A 92 11.95 2.85 -20.77
N ASP A 93 10.76 3.07 -21.33
CA ASP A 93 10.27 2.50 -22.59
C ASP A 93 9.80 3.57 -23.59
N ILE A 94 10.46 4.73 -23.55
CA ILE A 94 10.23 5.79 -24.53
C ILE A 94 11.41 5.91 -25.52
N GLU A 95 11.12 6.44 -26.68
CA GLU A 95 12.12 6.96 -27.63
C GLU A 95 11.80 8.43 -27.93
N MET A 96 12.74 9.33 -27.64
CA MET A 96 12.63 10.72 -28.03
C MET A 96 12.91 10.86 -29.51
N LEU A 97 11.91 11.29 -30.28
CA LEU A 97 12.00 11.52 -31.72
C LEU A 97 12.39 12.97 -32.05
N LYS A 98 11.91 13.90 -31.24
CA LYS A 98 12.21 15.33 -31.26
C LYS A 98 12.14 15.81 -29.81
N SER A 99 12.97 16.76 -29.42
CA SER A 99 12.95 17.26 -28.06
C SER A 99 11.83 18.30 -27.83
N PRO A 100 10.89 18.04 -26.90
CA PRO A 100 9.95 19.06 -26.45
C PRO A 100 10.45 19.85 -25.22
N VAL A 101 11.58 19.50 -24.66
CA VAL A 101 12.01 19.88 -23.30
C VAL A 101 12.14 21.40 -23.16
N GLN A 102 12.75 22.09 -24.14
CA GLN A 102 12.86 23.56 -24.07
C GLN A 102 11.48 24.23 -24.17
N ALA A 103 10.60 23.76 -25.06
CA ALA A 103 9.25 24.29 -25.18
C ALA A 103 8.41 24.04 -23.90
N MET A 104 8.58 22.88 -23.26
CA MET A 104 7.95 22.61 -21.95
C MET A 104 8.49 23.55 -20.87
N LEU A 105 9.79 23.84 -20.87
CA LEU A 105 10.42 24.76 -19.93
C LEU A 105 9.91 26.20 -20.13
N ASP A 106 9.73 26.62 -21.39
CA ASP A 106 9.21 27.96 -21.72
C ASP A 106 7.74 28.17 -21.29
N MET A 107 7.01 27.05 -21.08
CA MET A 107 5.64 27.08 -20.51
C MET A 107 5.62 27.18 -18.99
N MET A 108 6.77 27.00 -18.30
CA MET A 108 6.82 27.07 -16.84
C MET A 108 6.71 28.52 -16.35
N GLU A 109 5.72 28.79 -15.52
CA GLU A 109 5.54 30.03 -14.76
C GLU A 109 5.88 29.78 -13.28
N ASP A 110 5.94 30.83 -12.49
CA ASP A 110 6.36 30.76 -11.08
C ASP A 110 5.54 29.78 -10.23
N ASN A 111 4.26 29.63 -10.54
CA ASN A 111 3.33 28.73 -9.83
C ASN A 111 3.05 27.42 -10.57
N THR A 112 3.63 27.19 -11.74
CA THR A 112 3.41 25.97 -12.51
C THR A 112 4.09 24.80 -11.81
N CYS A 113 3.32 23.79 -11.42
CA CYS A 113 3.85 22.56 -10.82
C CYS A 113 4.36 21.60 -11.89
N VAL A 114 3.58 21.41 -12.96
CA VAL A 114 3.87 20.42 -14.00
C VAL A 114 3.37 20.83 -15.37
N VAL A 115 4.16 20.45 -16.40
CA VAL A 115 3.80 20.49 -17.82
C VAL A 115 3.93 19.08 -18.40
N GLY A 116 2.90 18.59 -19.09
CA GLY A 116 2.91 17.25 -19.70
C GLY A 116 1.62 16.89 -20.40
N TYR A 117 1.45 15.62 -20.72
CA TYR A 117 0.21 15.07 -21.28
C TYR A 117 -0.83 14.88 -20.19
N ILE A 118 -2.04 15.37 -20.43
CA ILE A 118 -3.12 15.34 -19.44
C ILE A 118 -4.19 14.31 -19.83
N GLU A 119 -4.53 13.44 -18.89
CA GLU A 119 -5.71 12.59 -18.93
C GLU A 119 -6.68 12.93 -17.80
N LYS A 120 -7.92 12.44 -17.88
CA LYS A 120 -8.85 12.45 -16.76
C LYS A 120 -8.92 11.06 -16.16
N ILE A 121 -8.69 10.96 -14.87
CA ILE A 121 -8.76 9.71 -14.13
C ILE A 121 -9.65 9.84 -12.89
N ASP A 122 -10.07 8.70 -12.32
CA ASP A 122 -10.71 8.65 -11.01
C ASP A 122 -9.68 8.62 -9.88
N CYS A 123 -10.15 8.64 -8.64
CA CYS A 123 -9.29 8.58 -7.46
C CYS A 123 -8.52 7.26 -7.28
N GLY A 124 -8.88 6.22 -8.02
CA GLY A 124 -8.17 4.94 -8.08
C GLY A 124 -7.10 4.88 -9.17
N GLY A 125 -6.97 5.93 -9.98
CA GLY A 125 -6.00 5.99 -11.07
C GLY A 125 -6.47 5.30 -12.36
N HIS A 126 -7.78 5.14 -12.55
CA HIS A 126 -8.37 4.54 -13.75
C HIS A 126 -8.86 5.62 -14.70
N ASP A 127 -8.63 5.44 -15.98
CA ASP A 127 -9.21 6.28 -17.01
C ASP A 127 -10.72 5.98 -17.18
N PHE A 128 -11.50 6.99 -17.55
CA PHE A 128 -12.96 6.88 -17.67
C PHE A 128 -13.42 6.11 -18.91
N GLY A 129 -12.60 5.95 -19.92
CA GLY A 129 -12.91 5.13 -21.07
C GLY A 129 -13.08 3.66 -20.71
N ALA A 130 -12.39 3.22 -19.67
CA ALA A 130 -12.36 1.82 -19.25
C ALA A 130 -13.45 1.44 -18.22
N ARG A 131 -13.94 2.40 -17.42
CA ARG A 131 -14.87 2.13 -16.29
C ARG A 131 -15.88 3.26 -16.08
N PRO A 132 -16.92 3.37 -16.92
CA PRO A 132 -17.94 4.41 -16.82
C PRO A 132 -18.63 4.47 -15.44
N GLU A 133 -18.78 3.32 -14.77
CA GLU A 133 -19.40 3.22 -13.45
C GLU A 133 -18.61 3.96 -12.35
N MET A 134 -17.33 4.20 -12.55
CA MET A 134 -16.49 4.95 -11.62
C MET A 134 -16.63 6.46 -11.76
N MET A 135 -17.23 6.96 -12.84
CA MET A 135 -17.43 8.39 -13.09
C MET A 135 -18.24 9.10 -12.00
N LYS A 136 -19.11 8.37 -11.30
CA LYS A 136 -19.92 8.89 -10.18
C LYS A 136 -19.08 9.41 -9.00
N TYR A 137 -17.82 9.02 -8.90
CA TYR A 137 -16.92 9.46 -7.84
C TYR A 137 -16.08 10.69 -8.20
N GLY A 138 -16.33 11.26 -9.38
CA GLY A 138 -15.62 12.42 -9.90
C GLY A 138 -14.33 12.07 -10.63
N SER A 139 -13.85 13.03 -11.39
CA SER A 139 -12.59 12.94 -12.13
C SER A 139 -11.72 14.15 -11.87
N PHE A 140 -10.43 13.99 -12.05
CA PHE A 140 -9.46 15.07 -11.96
C PHE A 140 -8.41 14.96 -13.07
N LYS A 141 -7.72 16.07 -13.33
CA LYS A 141 -6.62 16.12 -14.30
C LYS A 141 -5.45 15.28 -13.76
N TYR A 142 -4.96 14.39 -14.59
CA TYR A 142 -3.79 13.56 -14.32
C TYR A 142 -2.74 13.80 -15.38
N VAL A 143 -1.58 14.29 -14.97
CA VAL A 143 -0.44 14.39 -15.87
C VAL A 143 0.31 13.07 -15.85
N HIS A 144 0.39 12.44 -17.01
CA HIS A 144 1.00 11.13 -17.15
C HIS A 144 2.53 11.22 -17.00
N PRO A 145 3.16 10.50 -16.07
CA PRO A 145 4.56 10.68 -15.74
C PRO A 145 5.54 10.07 -16.74
N TYR A 146 5.05 9.48 -17.85
CA TYR A 146 5.94 8.88 -18.85
C TYR A 146 6.95 9.88 -19.45
N PHE A 147 6.51 11.15 -19.59
CA PHE A 147 7.36 12.28 -20.01
C PHE A 147 6.74 13.59 -19.53
N SER A 148 7.14 14.08 -18.36
CA SER A 148 6.54 15.27 -17.76
C SER A 148 7.57 16.11 -17.02
N LEU A 149 7.53 17.43 -17.23
CA LEU A 149 8.43 18.39 -16.61
C LEU A 149 7.78 18.99 -15.36
N TYR A 150 8.47 18.90 -14.23
CA TYR A 150 8.03 19.41 -12.93
C TYR A 150 8.96 20.51 -12.42
N GLN A 151 8.38 21.51 -11.76
CA GLN A 151 9.14 22.47 -10.98
C GLN A 151 9.34 21.94 -9.55
N LEU A 152 10.57 21.74 -9.11
CA LEU A 152 10.88 21.06 -7.85
C LEU A 152 10.31 21.78 -6.62
N LYS A 153 10.36 23.13 -6.58
CA LYS A 153 9.81 23.92 -5.46
C LYS A 153 8.30 23.77 -5.34
N GLU A 154 7.58 23.70 -6.48
CA GLU A 154 6.13 23.55 -6.51
C GLU A 154 5.72 22.10 -6.19
N TYR A 155 6.40 21.10 -6.77
CA TYR A 155 6.19 19.69 -6.47
C TYR A 155 6.24 19.40 -4.96
N LYS A 156 7.21 19.99 -4.24
CA LYS A 156 7.38 19.79 -2.79
C LYS A 156 6.22 20.30 -1.92
N LYS A 157 5.28 21.06 -2.47
CA LYS A 157 4.08 21.53 -1.78
C LYS A 157 2.97 20.49 -1.72
N TYR A 158 3.12 19.38 -2.44
CA TYR A 158 2.12 18.34 -2.63
C TYR A 158 2.64 16.95 -2.22
N LYS A 159 1.73 16.00 -2.19
CA LYS A 159 2.06 14.61 -1.89
C LYS A 159 2.99 14.00 -2.95
N PRO A 160 3.97 13.19 -2.56
CA PRO A 160 4.93 12.62 -3.50
C PRO A 160 4.30 11.54 -4.41
N PHE A 161 5.01 11.16 -5.45
CA PHE A 161 4.71 9.96 -6.24
C PHE A 161 4.70 8.71 -5.35
N CYS A 162 3.81 7.76 -5.63
CA CYS A 162 3.67 6.60 -4.75
C CYS A 162 3.31 5.28 -5.46
N HIS A 163 2.33 5.28 -6.36
CA HIS A 163 1.78 4.06 -6.94
C HIS A 163 2.62 3.51 -8.10
N HIS A 164 2.41 2.24 -8.45
CA HIS A 164 3.03 1.63 -9.62
C HIS A 164 2.26 1.96 -10.91
N GLY A 165 0.97 1.68 -10.95
CA GLY A 165 0.15 1.84 -12.16
C GLY A 165 -0.25 3.29 -12.47
N ALA A 166 -0.34 4.15 -11.46
CA ALA A 166 -0.62 5.58 -11.59
C ALA A 166 0.27 6.38 -10.65
N PRO A 167 1.58 6.53 -10.97
CA PRO A 167 2.57 7.10 -10.06
C PRO A 167 2.23 8.48 -9.52
N ALA A 168 1.62 9.33 -10.35
CA ALA A 168 1.30 10.72 -10.02
C ALA A 168 -0.09 10.90 -9.37
N VAL A 169 -0.83 9.83 -9.06
CA VAL A 169 -2.23 9.95 -8.57
C VAL A 169 -2.33 10.80 -7.31
N ASN A 170 -1.42 10.63 -6.36
CA ASN A 170 -1.48 11.36 -5.09
C ASN A 170 -1.22 12.84 -5.23
N ILE A 171 -0.21 13.23 -6.01
CA ILE A 171 0.06 14.65 -6.25
C ILE A 171 -1.08 15.32 -7.01
N MET A 172 -1.61 14.66 -8.05
CA MET A 172 -2.69 15.21 -8.87
C MET A 172 -4.00 15.32 -8.08
N LEU A 173 -4.30 14.34 -7.25
CA LEU A 173 -5.46 14.38 -6.37
C LEU A 173 -5.33 15.46 -5.29
N ASP A 174 -4.14 15.65 -4.72
CA ASP A 174 -3.89 16.72 -3.74
C ASP A 174 -4.06 18.11 -4.37
N ILE A 175 -3.55 18.33 -5.58
CA ILE A 175 -3.76 19.54 -6.36
C ILE A 175 -5.27 19.77 -6.64
N ALA A 176 -5.97 18.71 -7.07
CA ALA A 176 -7.40 18.81 -7.38
C ALA A 176 -8.25 19.16 -6.15
N ARG A 177 -7.98 18.53 -4.99
CA ARG A 177 -8.65 18.83 -3.72
C ARG A 177 -8.46 20.26 -3.24
N LYS A 178 -7.33 20.88 -3.58
CA LYS A 178 -7.05 22.29 -3.30
C LYS A 178 -7.67 23.24 -4.33
N GLY A 179 -8.33 22.72 -5.37
CA GLY A 179 -8.92 23.53 -6.44
C GLY A 179 -7.90 24.23 -7.36
N LEU A 180 -6.67 23.73 -7.41
CA LEU A 180 -5.55 24.39 -8.08
C LEU A 180 -5.22 23.83 -9.48
N SER A 181 -5.92 22.78 -9.93
CA SER A 181 -5.58 22.04 -11.17
C SER A 181 -5.39 22.95 -12.39
N ASP A 182 -6.26 23.93 -12.59
CA ASP A 182 -6.18 24.84 -13.76
C ASP A 182 -5.08 25.90 -13.64
N GLN A 183 -4.57 26.12 -12.44
CA GLN A 183 -3.54 27.12 -12.15
C GLN A 183 -2.12 26.56 -12.25
N VAL A 184 -1.93 25.28 -11.83
CA VAL A 184 -0.59 24.71 -11.63
C VAL A 184 -0.26 23.58 -12.59
N ILE A 185 -1.25 23.07 -13.36
CA ILE A 185 -1.08 21.99 -14.35
C ILE A 185 -1.26 22.55 -15.74
N LYS A 186 -0.28 22.38 -16.62
CA LYS A 186 -0.34 22.79 -18.02
C LYS A 186 -0.22 21.58 -18.95
N GLU A 187 -1.09 21.54 -19.96
CA GLU A 187 -1.01 20.56 -21.02
C GLU A 187 0.03 20.98 -22.06
N PHE A 188 0.92 20.04 -22.42
CA PHE A 188 1.82 20.26 -23.54
C PHE A 188 1.23 19.68 -24.82
N PRO A 189 0.90 20.50 -25.84
CA PRO A 189 0.36 19.99 -27.10
C PRO A 189 1.42 19.17 -27.85
N GLY A 190 1.01 18.05 -28.42
CA GLY A 190 1.91 17.15 -29.16
C GLY A 190 2.53 16.02 -28.35
N LEU A 191 2.35 15.99 -27.02
CA LEU A 191 2.50 14.79 -26.23
C LEU A 191 1.19 14.00 -26.26
N GLY A 192 1.26 12.70 -26.41
CA GLY A 192 0.11 11.79 -26.40
C GLY A 192 0.50 10.44 -25.82
N HIS A 193 -0.39 9.82 -25.10
CA HIS A 193 -0.18 8.47 -24.60
C HIS A 193 -0.64 7.47 -25.65
N SER A 194 0.29 6.83 -26.30
CA SER A 194 -0.04 5.77 -27.26
C SER A 194 -0.35 4.50 -26.52
N GLY A 195 -1.55 4.09 -26.61
CA GLY A 195 -1.99 2.85 -26.08
C GLY A 195 -3.24 3.02 -25.24
N GLY A 196 -4.18 3.79 -25.76
CA GLY A 196 -5.56 3.62 -25.36
C GLY A 196 -5.88 2.13 -25.42
N ARG A 197 -6.52 1.57 -24.40
CA ARG A 197 -7.12 0.23 -24.55
C ARG A 197 -8.01 0.27 -25.79
N PRO A 198 -8.18 -0.84 -26.51
CA PRO A 198 -9.05 -0.88 -27.67
C PRO A 198 -10.42 -0.32 -27.25
N ILE A 199 -10.87 0.73 -27.92
CA ILE A 199 -12.15 1.41 -27.66
C ILE A 199 -13.31 0.43 -27.89
N ASN A 200 -13.04 -0.69 -28.56
CA ASN A 200 -13.98 -1.81 -28.72
C ASN A 200 -13.21 -3.13 -28.83
N ASN A 201 -13.91 -4.24 -28.64
CA ASN A 201 -13.38 -5.60 -28.81
C ASN A 201 -12.85 -5.91 -30.22
N ALA A 202 -12.83 -4.96 -31.14
CA ALA A 202 -12.37 -5.09 -32.52
C ALA A 202 -10.92 -4.60 -32.76
N GLY A 203 -10.20 -4.18 -31.72
CA GLY A 203 -8.77 -3.89 -31.81
C GLY A 203 -8.40 -2.62 -32.59
N ASN A 204 -9.32 -1.70 -32.80
CA ASN A 204 -9.02 -0.43 -33.48
C ASN A 204 -8.31 0.54 -32.54
N TRP A 205 -7.00 0.66 -32.70
CA TRP A 205 -6.13 1.63 -32.03
C TRP A 205 -6.10 2.91 -32.87
N LYS A 206 -6.57 4.03 -32.31
CA LYS A 206 -6.20 5.33 -32.89
C LYS A 206 -4.77 5.64 -32.40
N ALA A 207 -3.80 5.40 -33.27
CA ALA A 207 -2.47 5.98 -33.12
C ALA A 207 -2.62 7.48 -33.38
N GLU A 208 -2.59 8.31 -32.35
CA GLU A 208 -2.41 9.75 -32.55
C GLU A 208 -0.99 10.03 -32.99
N PRO A 209 -0.78 11.04 -33.88
CA PRO A 209 0.56 11.38 -34.37
C PRO A 209 1.45 11.82 -33.21
N ARG A 210 2.56 11.11 -33.02
CA ARG A 210 3.56 11.37 -31.99
C ARG A 210 4.68 12.18 -32.58
N GLU A 211 4.60 13.45 -32.39
CA GLU A 211 5.64 14.34 -32.95
C GLU A 211 6.95 14.25 -32.16
N PHE A 212 6.87 14.10 -30.85
CA PHE A 212 8.02 14.22 -29.94
C PHE A 212 8.49 12.92 -29.35
N ILE A 213 7.58 12.13 -28.81
CA ILE A 213 7.91 10.92 -28.03
C ILE A 213 7.17 9.72 -28.59
N LYS A 214 7.91 8.67 -28.91
CA LYS A 214 7.37 7.33 -29.11
C LYS A 214 7.40 6.62 -27.75
N HIS A 215 6.26 6.17 -27.27
CA HIS A 215 6.14 5.43 -26.02
C HIS A 215 5.70 4.00 -26.32
N ASP A 216 6.57 3.03 -26.09
CA ASP A 216 6.26 1.61 -26.24
C ASP A 216 5.55 1.13 -24.97
N ARG A 217 4.31 1.63 -24.79
CA ARG A 217 3.47 1.25 -23.66
C ARG A 217 3.43 -0.26 -23.49
N ASP A 218 3.58 -0.73 -22.26
CA ASP A 218 3.76 -2.14 -21.96
C ASP A 218 5.05 -2.77 -22.56
N GLY A 219 6.03 -1.95 -22.97
CA GLY A 219 7.31 -2.44 -23.47
C GLY A 219 7.97 -3.44 -22.53
N THR A 220 7.88 -3.19 -21.23
CA THR A 220 8.29 -4.17 -20.21
C THR A 220 7.41 -5.42 -20.21
N ARG A 221 6.12 -5.29 -20.46
CA ARG A 221 5.16 -6.40 -20.50
C ARG A 221 5.27 -7.24 -21.77
N ILE A 222 5.37 -6.60 -22.96
CA ILE A 222 5.43 -7.28 -24.26
C ILE A 222 6.74 -8.05 -24.42
N SER A 223 7.83 -7.54 -23.85
CA SER A 223 9.15 -8.17 -23.95
C SER A 223 9.37 -9.29 -22.92
N ILE A 224 8.44 -9.53 -21.98
CA ILE A 224 8.34 -10.77 -21.22
C ILE A 224 7.60 -11.75 -22.14
N GLU A 225 8.32 -12.51 -22.96
CA GLU A 225 7.78 -13.52 -23.86
C GLU A 225 6.79 -14.41 -23.12
N GLY A 226 5.60 -14.57 -23.69
CA GLY A 226 4.60 -15.52 -23.22
C GLY A 226 3.39 -14.93 -22.50
N GLY A 227 3.23 -13.61 -22.48
CA GLY A 227 2.12 -12.98 -21.74
C GLY A 227 2.34 -13.05 -20.24
N TRP A 228 1.41 -12.51 -19.49
CA TRP A 228 1.34 -12.69 -18.06
C TRP A 228 1.05 -14.17 -17.73
N GLU A 229 1.99 -15.08 -18.00
CA GLU A 229 2.11 -16.20 -17.09
C GLU A 229 2.18 -15.57 -15.72
N LYS A 230 1.50 -16.18 -14.77
CA LYS A 230 1.67 -15.90 -13.33
C LYS A 230 3.17 -15.93 -13.03
N THR A 231 3.88 -14.91 -13.45
CA THR A 231 5.19 -14.62 -12.92
C THR A 231 4.90 -14.57 -11.44
N ILE A 232 5.49 -15.46 -10.72
CA ILE A 232 5.68 -15.40 -9.27
C ILE A 232 5.77 -13.91 -9.01
N ASP A 233 4.73 -13.38 -8.37
CA ASP A 233 4.61 -11.94 -8.08
C ASP A 233 5.98 -11.53 -7.55
N PRO A 234 6.82 -10.75 -8.30
CA PRO A 234 8.15 -10.37 -7.84
C PRO A 234 8.06 -9.55 -6.55
N PHE A 235 6.84 -9.16 -6.18
CA PHE A 235 6.39 -8.69 -4.87
C PHE A 235 5.69 -9.79 -4.09
N GLN A 236 6.33 -10.91 -3.85
CA GLN A 236 5.96 -11.69 -2.69
C GLN A 236 6.37 -10.83 -1.48
N LYS A 237 5.50 -9.84 -1.20
CA LYS A 237 5.66 -8.99 -0.03
C LYS A 237 5.72 -9.91 1.17
N LYS A 238 6.82 -9.85 1.91
CA LYS A 238 6.91 -10.57 3.16
C LYS A 238 5.88 -10.05 4.13
N ILE A 239 5.15 -10.96 4.73
CA ILE A 239 4.06 -10.66 5.64
C ILE A 239 4.54 -10.82 7.07
N THR A 240 4.42 -9.78 7.88
CA THR A 240 4.56 -9.84 9.33
C THR A 240 3.20 -9.75 9.97
N CYS A 241 2.80 -10.76 10.73
CA CYS A 241 1.69 -10.68 11.67
C CYS A 241 2.21 -10.32 13.06
N ILE A 242 1.51 -9.42 13.76
CA ILE A 242 1.86 -8.99 15.12
C ILE A 242 0.73 -9.37 16.06
N THR A 243 1.04 -10.13 17.12
CA THR A 243 0.10 -10.51 18.15
C THR A 243 0.57 -10.06 19.52
N PRO A 244 -0.03 -9.02 20.11
CA PRO A 244 0.14 -8.73 21.52
C PRO A 244 -0.66 -9.74 22.37
N THR A 245 -0.05 -10.27 23.43
CA THR A 245 -0.67 -11.22 24.34
C THR A 245 -0.21 -11.02 25.78
N GLY A 246 -0.85 -11.68 26.73
CA GLY A 246 -0.44 -11.66 28.12
C GLY A 246 -1.49 -12.29 29.03
N ASP A 247 -1.13 -13.36 29.76
CA ASP A 247 -1.99 -14.14 30.62
C ASP A 247 -3.26 -14.70 29.91
N ARG A 248 -3.15 -15.04 28.62
CA ARG A 248 -4.24 -15.50 27.75
C ARG A 248 -3.91 -16.80 27.01
N THR A 249 -3.24 -17.72 27.68
CA THR A 249 -2.77 -18.97 27.09
C THR A 249 -3.86 -19.73 26.31
N GLU A 250 -5.06 -19.83 26.86
CA GLU A 250 -6.16 -20.60 26.23
C GLU A 250 -6.74 -19.85 25.01
N ALA A 251 -6.85 -18.53 25.06
CA ALA A 251 -7.27 -17.74 23.91
C ALA A 251 -6.21 -17.81 22.79
N PHE A 252 -4.93 -17.73 23.14
CA PHE A 252 -3.84 -17.82 22.18
C PHE A 252 -3.75 -19.21 21.50
N LYS A 253 -4.11 -20.29 22.18
CA LYS A 253 -4.24 -21.62 21.55
C LYS A 253 -5.24 -21.60 20.39
N LEU A 254 -6.38 -20.91 20.56
CA LEU A 254 -7.37 -20.76 19.50
C LEU A 254 -6.83 -19.89 18.36
N THR A 255 -6.16 -18.79 18.67
CA THR A 255 -5.52 -17.95 17.65
C THR A 255 -4.48 -18.73 16.84
N ARG A 256 -3.67 -19.58 17.48
CA ARG A 256 -2.77 -20.49 16.75
C ARG A 256 -3.53 -21.43 15.82
N LEU A 257 -4.67 -21.94 16.23
CA LEU A 257 -5.53 -22.79 15.39
C LEU A 257 -6.01 -21.99 14.15
N TRP A 258 -6.47 -20.76 14.32
CA TRP A 258 -6.92 -19.94 13.19
C TRP A 258 -5.78 -19.55 12.25
N MET A 259 -4.63 -19.22 12.79
CA MET A 259 -3.44 -18.93 12.00
C MET A 259 -2.91 -20.15 11.26
N SER A 260 -3.03 -21.36 11.85
CA SER A 260 -2.68 -22.60 11.17
C SER A 260 -3.59 -22.93 9.97
N ARG A 261 -4.79 -22.39 9.93
CA ARG A 261 -5.77 -22.60 8.85
C ARG A 261 -5.72 -21.54 7.75
N GLN A 262 -4.95 -20.45 7.92
CA GLN A 262 -4.84 -19.41 6.90
C GLN A 262 -4.37 -19.97 5.55
N THR A 263 -5.00 -19.58 4.46
CA THR A 263 -4.61 -19.96 3.08
C THR A 263 -3.23 -19.43 2.72
N ILE A 264 -2.87 -18.25 3.22
CA ILE A 264 -1.53 -17.66 3.13
C ILE A 264 -0.93 -17.59 4.54
N LYS A 265 0.28 -18.13 4.70
CA LYS A 265 0.99 -18.05 5.99
C LYS A 265 1.82 -16.76 6.05
N PRO A 266 1.95 -16.13 7.22
CA PRO A 266 2.89 -15.04 7.37
C PRO A 266 4.34 -15.57 7.27
N ASP A 267 5.23 -14.77 6.68
CA ASP A 267 6.68 -15.02 6.69
C ASP A 267 7.29 -14.80 8.08
N GLN A 268 6.62 -13.99 8.88
CA GLN A 268 7.00 -13.68 10.24
C GLN A 268 5.75 -13.55 11.11
N TRP A 269 5.71 -14.26 12.22
CA TRP A 269 4.69 -14.05 13.24
C TRP A 269 5.36 -13.59 14.53
N LEU A 270 5.30 -12.27 14.78
CA LEU A 270 5.80 -11.61 15.98
C LEU A 270 4.75 -11.72 17.09
N VAL A 271 5.11 -12.34 18.19
CA VAL A 271 4.27 -12.42 19.38
C VAL A 271 4.97 -11.73 20.54
N ILE A 272 4.34 -10.69 21.08
CA ILE A 272 4.81 -9.96 22.26
C ILE A 272 3.96 -10.33 23.47
N ASP A 273 4.59 -10.95 24.46
CA ASP A 273 3.95 -11.43 25.67
C ASP A 273 4.38 -10.58 26.88
N ASP A 274 3.39 -9.96 27.54
CA ASP A 274 3.56 -9.20 28.76
C ASP A 274 2.73 -9.75 29.94
N GLY A 275 2.39 -11.04 29.88
CA GLY A 275 1.71 -11.74 30.97
C GLY A 275 2.59 -11.86 32.23
N PHE A 276 1.99 -12.00 33.39
CA PHE A 276 2.75 -12.32 34.63
C PHE A 276 3.40 -13.70 34.53
N SER A 277 2.73 -14.65 33.87
CA SER A 277 3.30 -15.95 33.53
C SER A 277 3.73 -15.96 32.06
N PRO A 278 4.99 -16.34 31.77
CA PRO A 278 5.42 -16.51 30.39
C PRO A 278 4.59 -17.54 29.64
N MET A 279 4.38 -17.34 28.35
CA MET A 279 3.74 -18.33 27.51
C MET A 279 4.46 -19.68 27.55
N PRO A 280 3.75 -20.82 27.64
CA PRO A 280 4.31 -22.16 27.58
C PRO A 280 5.18 -22.38 26.33
N GLU A 281 6.29 -23.11 26.48
CA GLU A 281 7.27 -23.32 25.38
C GLU A 281 6.65 -23.96 24.13
N GLU A 282 5.73 -24.92 24.33
CA GLU A 282 5.03 -25.60 23.24
C GLU A 282 4.19 -24.66 22.36
N LEU A 283 3.85 -23.48 22.87
CA LEU A 283 3.12 -22.46 22.12
C LEU A 283 4.03 -21.46 21.40
N LYS A 284 5.34 -21.51 21.62
CA LYS A 284 6.31 -20.60 20.99
C LYS A 284 6.86 -21.12 19.66
N GLU A 285 6.67 -22.39 19.37
CA GLU A 285 7.18 -23.01 18.15
C GLU A 285 6.70 -22.27 16.89
N GLY A 286 7.64 -21.92 16.02
CA GLY A 286 7.38 -21.19 14.76
C GLY A 286 7.03 -19.71 14.92
N LEU A 287 7.28 -19.11 16.10
CA LEU A 287 7.04 -17.70 16.39
C LEU A 287 8.37 -16.93 16.57
N ASP A 288 8.36 -15.68 16.16
CA ASP A 288 9.34 -14.68 16.65
C ASP A 288 8.80 -14.15 18.00
N TYR A 289 9.05 -14.91 19.08
CA TYR A 289 8.54 -14.60 20.41
C TYR A 289 9.39 -13.56 21.12
N ILE A 290 8.75 -12.53 21.66
CA ILE A 290 9.37 -11.46 22.43
C ILE A 290 8.70 -11.39 23.79
N ARG A 291 9.51 -11.48 24.85
CA ARG A 291 9.05 -11.30 26.22
C ARG A 291 9.25 -9.85 26.66
N ARG A 292 8.19 -9.23 27.19
CA ARG A 292 8.27 -7.97 27.90
C ARG A 292 7.84 -8.19 29.35
N GLU A 293 8.72 -7.94 30.30
CA GLU A 293 8.40 -8.11 31.70
C GLU A 293 7.27 -7.15 32.12
N PRO A 294 6.18 -7.65 32.70
CA PRO A 294 5.08 -6.82 33.19
C PRO A 294 5.51 -6.00 34.39
N LYS A 295 4.99 -4.77 34.49
CA LYS A 295 5.19 -3.93 35.68
C LYS A 295 3.90 -3.91 36.49
N GLN A 296 4.02 -4.09 37.81
CA GLN A 296 2.87 -4.01 38.70
C GLN A 296 2.21 -2.62 38.63
N GLY A 297 0.89 -2.56 38.51
CA GLY A 297 0.16 -1.30 38.33
C GLY A 297 0.26 -0.69 36.93
N GLU A 298 0.90 -1.36 35.98
CA GLU A 298 0.94 -0.94 34.60
C GLU A 298 -0.48 -1.04 34.00
N GLY A 299 -1.03 0.08 33.54
CA GLY A 299 -2.36 0.15 32.93
C GLY A 299 -2.40 -0.51 31.56
N HIS A 300 -3.03 0.15 30.60
CA HIS A 300 -3.16 -0.34 29.25
C HIS A 300 -1.80 -0.58 28.57
N THR A 301 -1.46 -1.85 28.31
CA THR A 301 -0.11 -2.23 27.88
C THR A 301 0.07 -2.40 26.37
N LEU A 302 -1.03 -2.38 25.59
CA LEU A 302 -1.03 -2.60 24.14
C LEU A 302 0.00 -1.70 23.40
N THR A 303 -0.04 -0.40 23.67
CA THR A 303 0.85 0.59 23.06
C THR A 303 2.33 0.26 23.31
N ARG A 304 2.66 -0.16 24.52
CA ARG A 304 4.04 -0.52 24.90
C ARG A 304 4.48 -1.82 24.24
N ASN A 305 3.57 -2.80 24.15
CA ASN A 305 3.81 -4.04 23.45
C ASN A 305 4.10 -3.78 21.98
N ILE A 306 3.28 -2.97 21.31
CA ILE A 306 3.49 -2.62 19.92
C ILE A 306 4.81 -1.86 19.74
N ARG A 307 5.13 -0.89 20.60
CA ARG A 307 6.42 -0.17 20.52
C ARG A 307 7.61 -1.12 20.64
N THR A 308 7.52 -2.13 21.50
CA THR A 308 8.60 -3.11 21.69
C THR A 308 8.85 -3.95 20.44
N VAL A 309 7.82 -4.28 19.66
CA VAL A 309 7.97 -5.12 18.46
C VAL A 309 8.37 -4.36 17.20
N LEU A 310 8.21 -3.04 17.13
CA LEU A 310 8.53 -2.25 15.94
C LEU A 310 9.92 -2.53 15.34
N PRO A 311 11.02 -2.55 16.13
CA PRO A 311 12.36 -2.81 15.59
C PRO A 311 12.53 -4.21 15.00
N HIS A 312 11.66 -5.15 15.33
CA HIS A 312 11.73 -6.55 14.93
C HIS A 312 10.92 -6.88 13.68
N ILE A 313 10.14 -5.93 13.15
CA ILE A 313 9.33 -6.12 11.95
C ILE A 313 10.24 -6.30 10.73
N LYS A 314 10.09 -7.44 10.02
CA LYS A 314 10.87 -7.77 8.82
C LYS A 314 10.05 -7.66 7.53
N GLY A 315 8.72 -7.79 7.61
CA GLY A 315 7.83 -7.85 6.46
C GLY A 315 7.58 -6.51 5.77
N ASP A 316 7.09 -6.59 4.55
CA ASP A 316 6.64 -5.45 3.74
C ASP A 316 5.17 -5.11 4.01
N VAL A 317 4.39 -6.12 4.42
CA VAL A 317 3.00 -6.03 4.87
C VAL A 317 2.95 -6.33 6.35
N ILE A 318 2.26 -5.50 7.10
CA ILE A 318 2.06 -5.66 8.54
C ILE A 318 0.55 -5.86 8.80
N LEU A 319 0.20 -6.95 9.49
CA LEU A 319 -1.17 -7.26 9.91
C LEU A 319 -1.21 -7.39 11.42
N ILE A 320 -2.23 -6.82 12.04
CA ILE A 320 -2.46 -6.96 13.48
C ILE A 320 -3.41 -8.13 13.72
N ILE A 321 -3.00 -9.05 14.57
CA ILE A 321 -3.76 -10.25 14.95
C ILE A 321 -3.90 -10.23 16.47
N GLU A 322 -5.10 -9.97 16.99
CA GLU A 322 -5.35 -10.05 18.44
C GLU A 322 -5.49 -11.51 18.89
N ASP A 323 -5.08 -11.79 20.11
CA ASP A 323 -4.95 -13.15 20.66
C ASP A 323 -6.29 -13.76 21.14
N ASP A 324 -7.36 -12.99 21.18
CA ASP A 324 -8.68 -13.42 21.60
C ASP A 324 -9.74 -13.42 20.47
N ASP A 325 -9.33 -13.08 19.24
CA ASP A 325 -10.25 -12.94 18.11
C ASP A 325 -10.23 -14.16 17.18
N TRP A 326 -11.32 -14.32 16.44
CA TRP A 326 -11.42 -15.31 15.36
C TRP A 326 -11.05 -14.68 14.01
N TYR A 327 -10.20 -15.40 13.28
CA TYR A 327 -9.77 -15.06 11.92
C TYR A 327 -10.13 -16.18 10.96
N GLY A 328 -10.91 -15.87 9.93
CA GLY A 328 -11.30 -16.82 8.88
C GLY A 328 -10.10 -17.21 8.02
N GLU A 329 -10.16 -18.36 7.38
CA GLU A 329 -9.04 -18.97 6.64
C GLU A 329 -8.45 -18.06 5.55
N ARG A 330 -9.26 -17.16 4.97
CA ARG A 330 -8.83 -16.23 3.92
C ARG A 330 -8.55 -14.83 4.42
N TYR A 331 -8.41 -14.62 5.74
CA TYR A 331 -8.21 -13.26 6.28
C TYR A 331 -6.91 -12.65 5.77
N ILE A 332 -5.77 -13.32 5.93
CA ILE A 332 -4.46 -12.82 5.48
C ILE A 332 -4.46 -12.62 3.96
N GLU A 333 -4.97 -13.57 3.20
CA GLU A 333 -5.08 -13.50 1.74
C GLU A 333 -5.88 -12.26 1.30
N THR A 334 -7.06 -12.04 1.89
CA THR A 334 -7.93 -10.91 1.55
C THR A 334 -7.27 -9.56 1.89
N MET A 335 -6.66 -9.46 3.08
CA MET A 335 -5.95 -8.25 3.49
C MET A 335 -4.78 -7.95 2.54
N CYS A 336 -3.98 -8.96 2.19
CA CYS A 336 -2.87 -8.81 1.26
C CYS A 336 -3.32 -8.43 -0.15
N GLU A 337 -4.45 -8.97 -0.62
CA GLU A 337 -5.01 -8.60 -1.93
C GLU A 337 -5.36 -7.11 -1.99
N HIS A 338 -6.02 -6.58 -0.97
CA HIS A 338 -6.30 -5.14 -0.90
C HIS A 338 -5.02 -4.30 -0.72
N LEU A 339 -4.02 -4.80 0.02
CA LEU A 339 -2.74 -4.10 0.24
C LEU A 339 -1.82 -4.07 -0.99
N LYS A 340 -2.18 -4.75 -2.07
CA LYS A 340 -1.54 -4.53 -3.38
C LYS A 340 -1.85 -3.15 -3.96
N HIS A 341 -3.03 -2.61 -3.62
CA HIS A 341 -3.58 -1.40 -4.22
C HIS A 341 -3.67 -0.22 -3.25
N HIS A 342 -3.61 -0.48 -1.94
CA HIS A 342 -3.75 0.51 -0.88
C HIS A 342 -2.64 0.33 0.16
N ASP A 343 -2.20 1.42 0.78
CA ASP A 343 -1.15 1.34 1.79
C ASP A 343 -1.67 1.08 3.21
N LEU A 344 -2.96 1.36 3.48
CA LEU A 344 -3.67 1.03 4.71
C LEU A 344 -5.01 0.41 4.36
N VAL A 345 -5.33 -0.73 4.95
CA VAL A 345 -6.55 -1.50 4.66
C VAL A 345 -7.20 -1.97 5.94
N GLY A 346 -8.52 -2.01 5.96
CA GLY A 346 -9.25 -2.60 7.06
C GLY A 346 -10.68 -2.98 6.71
N GLU A 347 -11.25 -3.92 7.48
CA GLU A 347 -12.67 -4.23 7.39
C GLU A 347 -13.48 -3.25 8.23
N GLY A 348 -14.42 -2.53 7.60
CA GLY A 348 -15.27 -1.55 8.26
C GLY A 348 -16.41 -2.16 9.11
N TRP A 349 -16.71 -3.45 8.97
CA TRP A 349 -17.64 -4.14 9.84
C TRP A 349 -16.91 -4.67 11.08
N ALA A 350 -17.13 -4.05 12.25
CA ALA A 350 -16.67 -4.57 13.54
C ALA A 350 -17.75 -5.47 14.13
N ARG A 351 -17.47 -6.78 14.15
CA ARG A 351 -18.35 -7.81 14.70
C ARG A 351 -17.82 -8.20 16.08
N TYR A 352 -18.57 -7.90 17.13
CA TYR A 352 -18.24 -8.28 18.50
C TYR A 352 -19.23 -9.33 19.00
N TYR A 353 -18.73 -10.41 19.55
CA TYR A 353 -19.53 -11.45 20.16
C TYR A 353 -19.00 -11.83 21.54
N HIS A 354 -19.82 -11.64 22.56
CA HIS A 354 -19.49 -12.01 23.93
C HIS A 354 -20.03 -13.42 24.20
N ILE A 355 -19.16 -14.43 24.19
CA ILE A 355 -19.55 -15.83 24.19
C ILE A 355 -20.31 -16.23 25.46
N PRO A 356 -19.82 -16.02 26.71
CA PRO A 356 -20.54 -16.37 27.92
C PRO A 356 -21.86 -15.64 28.11
N ALA A 357 -21.97 -14.42 27.60
CA ALA A 357 -23.21 -13.64 27.69
C ALA A 357 -24.19 -13.94 26.55
N MET A 358 -23.76 -14.67 25.53
CA MET A 358 -24.53 -14.93 24.31
C MET A 358 -25.11 -13.62 23.72
N LYS A 359 -24.26 -12.60 23.61
CA LYS A 359 -24.63 -11.27 23.13
C LYS A 359 -23.71 -10.83 22.00
N TYR A 360 -24.26 -10.10 21.07
CA TYR A 360 -23.50 -9.59 19.93
C TYR A 360 -23.84 -8.15 19.57
N VAL A 361 -22.92 -7.49 18.91
CA VAL A 361 -23.13 -6.21 18.24
C VAL A 361 -22.33 -6.18 16.94
N ARG A 362 -22.87 -5.50 15.95
CA ARG A 362 -22.19 -5.19 14.68
C ARG A 362 -22.18 -3.69 14.49
N LEU A 363 -21.00 -3.13 14.40
CA LEU A 363 -20.80 -1.70 14.19
C LEU A 363 -20.30 -1.47 12.76
N GLN A 364 -20.76 -0.42 12.12
CA GLN A 364 -20.26 0.02 10.83
C GLN A 364 -19.33 1.21 11.04
N ASN A 365 -18.05 0.95 11.05
CA ASN A 365 -17.05 2.00 11.07
C ASN A 365 -16.92 2.62 9.69
N GLN A 366 -16.96 3.94 9.59
CA GLN A 366 -16.91 4.65 8.30
C GLN A 366 -15.57 5.34 8.04
N GLU A 367 -14.79 5.57 9.06
CA GLU A 367 -13.54 6.34 8.96
C GLU A 367 -12.32 5.57 9.44
N HIS A 368 -12.48 4.44 10.09
CA HIS A 368 -11.38 3.61 10.59
C HIS A 368 -11.79 2.13 10.65
N ALA A 369 -10.82 1.24 10.70
CA ALA A 369 -11.02 -0.14 11.13
C ALA A 369 -10.54 -0.33 12.56
N SER A 370 -11.10 -1.32 13.27
CA SER A 370 -10.57 -1.74 14.56
C SER A 370 -9.12 -2.22 14.43
N PHE A 371 -8.35 -2.14 15.51
CA PHE A 371 -6.94 -2.50 15.49
C PHE A 371 -6.71 -3.92 14.95
N CYS A 372 -7.46 -4.89 15.44
CA CYS A 372 -7.46 -6.29 15.00
C CYS A 372 -7.89 -6.53 13.54
N GLN A 373 -8.45 -5.53 12.89
CA GLN A 373 -8.90 -5.56 11.50
C GLN A 373 -8.07 -4.66 10.59
N THR A 374 -6.90 -4.21 11.07
CA THR A 374 -6.04 -3.27 10.36
C THR A 374 -4.80 -3.97 9.80
N GLY A 375 -4.53 -3.68 8.52
CA GLY A 375 -3.28 -4.05 7.85
C GLY A 375 -2.71 -2.88 7.07
N PHE A 376 -1.39 -2.82 6.95
CA PHE A 376 -0.74 -1.72 6.24
C PHE A 376 0.59 -2.12 5.60
N ASN A 377 0.99 -1.40 4.57
CA ASN A 377 2.29 -1.53 3.94
C ASN A 377 3.38 -0.85 4.79
N ARG A 378 4.58 -1.43 4.82
CA ARG A 378 5.74 -0.96 5.59
C ARG A 378 6.06 0.53 5.40
N ILE A 379 5.69 1.11 4.27
CA ILE A 379 5.88 2.53 4.01
C ILE A 379 5.18 3.44 5.04
N LEU A 380 4.11 2.94 5.67
CA LEU A 380 3.38 3.66 6.71
C LEU A 380 3.93 3.41 8.12
N LEU A 381 5.00 2.61 8.27
CA LEU A 381 5.55 2.28 9.58
C LEU A 381 5.94 3.53 10.40
N PRO A 382 6.57 4.59 9.83
CA PRO A 382 6.86 5.81 10.58
C PRO A 382 5.59 6.51 11.09
N MET A 383 4.52 6.56 10.28
CA MET A 383 3.23 7.13 10.70
C MET A 383 2.55 6.30 11.78
N PHE A 384 2.68 4.97 11.68
CA PHE A 384 2.19 4.05 12.69
C PHE A 384 2.94 4.26 14.01
N GLU A 385 4.26 4.39 13.98
CA GLU A 385 5.10 4.69 15.15
C GLU A 385 4.67 5.98 15.85
N GLU A 386 4.48 7.07 15.11
CA GLU A 386 3.94 8.32 15.67
C GLU A 386 2.55 8.13 16.31
N SER A 387 1.71 7.24 15.76
CA SER A 387 0.38 6.97 16.29
C SER A 387 0.39 6.21 17.63
N ILE A 388 1.51 5.58 17.97
CA ILE A 388 1.72 4.84 19.23
C ILE A 388 2.10 5.78 20.39
N GLU A 389 2.53 7.01 20.12
CA GLU A 389 3.00 7.92 21.18
C GLU A 389 1.89 8.35 22.14
N GLY A 390 0.64 8.38 21.69
CA GLY A 390 -0.51 8.64 22.55
C GLY A 390 -1.22 7.36 22.99
N ASP A 391 -1.64 7.25 24.23
CA ASP A 391 -2.35 6.10 24.80
C ASP A 391 -3.76 6.52 25.22
N PRO A 392 -4.80 5.71 25.04
CA PRO A 392 -5.03 4.50 24.24
C PRO A 392 -5.55 4.79 22.81
N TYR A 393 -6.09 3.80 22.10
CA TYR A 393 -6.72 3.89 20.77
C TYR A 393 -5.76 4.20 19.61
N ILE A 394 -4.77 3.32 19.43
CA ILE A 394 -3.77 3.40 18.35
C ILE A 394 -4.44 3.43 16.97
N ASP A 395 -5.45 2.58 16.76
CA ASP A 395 -6.22 2.46 15.53
C ASP A 395 -6.85 3.80 15.12
N MET A 396 -7.56 4.44 16.03
CA MET A 396 -8.20 5.73 15.74
C MET A 396 -7.17 6.80 15.37
N ARG A 397 -6.04 6.88 16.08
CA ARG A 397 -4.99 7.85 15.76
C ARG A 397 -4.34 7.55 14.42
N PHE A 398 -4.05 6.27 14.16
CA PHE A 398 -3.43 5.87 12.90
C PHE A 398 -4.35 6.16 11.71
N TRP A 399 -5.62 5.78 11.80
CA TRP A 399 -6.60 5.99 10.74
C TRP A 399 -7.04 7.45 10.58
N LEU A 400 -7.41 8.13 11.66
CA LEU A 400 -8.07 9.43 11.59
C LEU A 400 -7.11 10.60 11.48
N HIS A 401 -5.92 10.51 12.10
CA HIS A 401 -5.02 11.64 12.19
C HIS A 401 -3.87 11.61 11.20
N LYS A 402 -3.41 10.42 10.80
CA LYS A 402 -2.21 10.28 9.96
C LYS A 402 -2.47 9.58 8.62
N ALA A 403 -3.38 8.64 8.58
CA ALA A 403 -3.55 7.75 7.45
C ALA A 403 -4.89 7.92 6.71
N ARG A 404 -5.71 8.91 7.06
CA ARG A 404 -7.04 9.13 6.48
C ARG A 404 -7.06 9.13 4.96
N ASP A 405 -6.03 9.70 4.33
CA ASP A 405 -5.93 9.81 2.87
C ASP A 405 -5.36 8.55 2.20
N PHE A 406 -4.87 7.58 2.99
CA PHE A 406 -4.25 6.34 2.50
C PHE A 406 -5.07 5.10 2.83
N GLY A 407 -6.13 5.26 3.63
CA GLY A 407 -6.94 4.17 4.14
C GLY A 407 -8.03 3.73 3.17
N PHE A 408 -8.17 2.42 3.02
CA PHE A 408 -9.25 1.78 2.30
C PHE A 408 -10.04 0.86 3.24
N LEU A 409 -11.32 1.19 3.44
CA LEU A 409 -12.25 0.35 4.18
C LEU A 409 -13.10 -0.47 3.22
N PHE A 410 -13.04 -1.78 3.36
CA PHE A 410 -13.95 -2.67 2.66
C PHE A 410 -15.01 -3.22 3.62
N TYR A 411 -16.09 -3.77 3.07
CA TYR A 411 -17.24 -4.25 3.84
C TYR A 411 -17.76 -5.58 3.29
N ASP A 412 -17.62 -6.64 4.06
CA ASP A 412 -18.31 -7.91 3.80
C ASP A 412 -19.78 -7.81 4.26
N ARG A 413 -20.63 -7.18 3.42
CA ARG A 413 -22.01 -6.83 3.78
C ARG A 413 -22.91 -8.03 4.06
N GLU A 414 -22.63 -9.15 3.42
CA GLU A 414 -23.46 -10.37 3.50
C GLU A 414 -22.84 -11.44 4.40
N ASP A 415 -21.73 -11.14 5.06
CA ASP A 415 -20.92 -12.10 5.86
C ASP A 415 -20.46 -13.32 5.04
N LYS A 416 -20.26 -13.14 3.72
CA LYS A 416 -19.87 -14.23 2.81
C LYS A 416 -18.40 -14.62 2.97
N LEU A 417 -17.55 -13.65 3.21
CA LEU A 417 -16.11 -13.88 3.33
C LEU A 417 -15.73 -14.44 4.69
N LYS A 418 -16.54 -14.19 5.73
CA LYS A 418 -16.30 -14.66 7.10
C LYS A 418 -14.85 -14.40 7.51
N LEU A 419 -14.43 -13.14 7.52
CA LEU A 419 -13.03 -12.79 7.68
C LEU A 419 -12.62 -12.65 9.13
N HIS A 420 -13.44 -11.98 9.95
CA HIS A 420 -13.08 -11.65 11.32
C HIS A 420 -14.30 -11.52 12.23
N CYS A 421 -14.11 -11.94 13.49
CA CYS A 421 -15.06 -11.69 14.57
C CYS A 421 -14.30 -11.52 15.88
N SER A 422 -14.47 -10.37 16.54
CA SER A 422 -13.93 -10.14 17.88
C SER A 422 -14.72 -10.92 18.91
N LEU A 423 -14.08 -11.93 19.49
CA LEU A 423 -14.70 -12.81 20.47
C LEU A 423 -14.27 -12.43 21.87
N LYS A 424 -15.24 -12.09 22.71
CA LYS A 424 -15.01 -11.57 24.05
C LYS A 424 -15.56 -12.49 25.14
N GLY A 425 -14.97 -12.36 26.32
CA GLY A 425 -15.32 -13.18 27.47
C GLY A 425 -14.57 -14.51 27.54
N LEU A 426 -13.49 -14.68 26.78
CA LEU A 426 -12.51 -15.75 26.97
C LEU A 426 -11.68 -15.48 28.25
N GLN A 427 -11.12 -16.55 28.84
CA GLN A 427 -10.29 -16.45 30.03
C GLN A 427 -9.02 -15.63 29.77
N GLY A 428 -8.61 -14.83 30.75
CA GLY A 428 -7.42 -14.00 30.72
C GLY A 428 -7.70 -12.53 30.91
N ARG A 429 -6.69 -11.69 30.71
CA ARG A 429 -6.78 -10.24 30.89
C ARG A 429 -7.69 -9.61 29.82
N ALA A 430 -8.75 -8.91 30.27
CA ALA A 430 -9.66 -8.23 29.35
C ALA A 430 -9.06 -6.92 28.83
N GLY A 431 -9.33 -6.59 27.55
CA GLY A 431 -9.04 -5.27 26.97
C GLY A 431 -10.06 -4.21 27.40
N ILE A 432 -9.79 -2.95 27.06
CA ILE A 432 -10.64 -1.79 27.37
C ILE A 432 -11.70 -1.48 26.30
N GLY A 433 -11.63 -2.15 25.15
CA GLY A 433 -12.49 -1.87 24.00
C GLY A 433 -13.98 -2.15 24.28
N THR A 434 -14.83 -1.56 23.45
CA THR A 434 -16.30 -1.69 23.52
C THR A 434 -16.77 -3.13 23.62
N GLY A 435 -16.11 -4.06 22.93
CA GLY A 435 -16.45 -5.49 22.93
C GLY A 435 -16.40 -6.17 24.29
N HIS A 436 -15.63 -5.64 25.25
CA HIS A 436 -15.54 -6.20 26.60
C HIS A 436 -16.66 -5.72 27.53
N ASN A 437 -17.36 -4.65 27.19
CA ASN A 437 -18.43 -4.09 28.01
C ASN A 437 -19.80 -4.73 27.72
N ARG A 438 -20.08 -5.85 28.36
CA ARG A 438 -21.34 -6.60 28.19
C ARG A 438 -22.60 -5.91 28.78
N LYS A 439 -22.45 -4.77 29.42
CA LYS A 439 -23.59 -3.99 30.00
C LYS A 439 -24.19 -3.01 29.02
N GLU A 440 -23.56 -2.79 27.88
CA GLU A 440 -24.03 -1.88 26.85
C GLU A 440 -25.43 -2.29 26.33
N THR A 441 -26.34 -1.33 26.28
CA THR A 441 -27.75 -1.56 25.93
C THR A 441 -27.96 -1.92 24.45
N TYR A 442 -27.04 -1.59 23.60
CA TYR A 442 -27.13 -1.88 22.17
C TYR A 442 -26.70 -3.30 21.78
N TYR A 443 -26.16 -4.11 22.71
CA TYR A 443 -25.91 -5.52 22.46
C TYR A 443 -27.21 -6.31 22.37
N LYS A 444 -27.32 -7.17 21.35
CA LYS A 444 -28.46 -8.04 21.10
C LYS A 444 -28.22 -9.43 21.66
N GLN A 445 -29.27 -10.07 22.19
CA GLN A 445 -29.21 -11.43 22.68
C GLN A 445 -29.18 -12.43 21.51
N ASP A 446 -28.41 -13.49 21.63
CA ASP A 446 -28.27 -14.60 20.66
C ASP A 446 -28.33 -15.96 21.38
N SER A 447 -29.51 -16.30 21.91
CA SER A 447 -29.69 -17.44 22.81
C SER A 447 -29.41 -18.82 22.18
N ASP A 448 -29.42 -18.92 20.86
CA ASP A 448 -29.17 -20.14 20.09
C ASP A 448 -27.83 -20.11 19.32
N TYR A 449 -26.98 -19.11 19.58
CA TYR A 449 -25.70 -18.88 18.88
C TYR A 449 -25.85 -18.71 17.37
N LYS A 450 -26.99 -18.28 16.88
CA LYS A 450 -27.29 -18.13 15.46
C LYS A 450 -26.34 -17.12 14.79
N MET A 451 -26.11 -15.99 15.42
CA MET A 451 -25.21 -14.96 14.87
C MET A 451 -23.76 -15.36 14.97
N LEU A 452 -23.35 -16.04 16.05
CA LEU A 452 -22.00 -16.60 16.15
C LEU A 452 -21.73 -17.55 14.98
N LYS A 453 -22.62 -18.53 14.77
CA LYS A 453 -22.53 -19.51 13.69
C LYS A 453 -22.52 -18.86 12.30
N ARG A 454 -23.32 -17.80 12.12
CA ARG A 454 -23.31 -17.03 10.88
C ARG A 454 -21.96 -16.38 10.62
N TRP A 455 -21.33 -15.78 11.63
CA TRP A 455 -20.09 -15.02 11.46
C TRP A 455 -18.85 -15.89 11.36
N VAL A 456 -18.73 -16.91 12.18
CA VAL A 456 -17.54 -17.77 12.23
C VAL A 456 -17.70 -19.13 11.57
N GLY A 457 -18.92 -19.52 11.23
CA GLY A 457 -19.27 -20.86 10.74
C GLY A 457 -19.65 -21.83 11.85
N GLU A 458 -20.43 -22.87 11.52
CA GLU A 458 -20.97 -23.85 12.49
C GLU A 458 -19.87 -24.54 13.29
N ASP A 459 -18.85 -25.07 12.61
CA ASP A 459 -17.81 -25.87 13.27
C ASP A 459 -16.91 -25.03 14.17
N ASN A 460 -16.57 -23.82 13.73
CA ASN A 460 -15.78 -22.89 14.54
C ASN A 460 -16.58 -22.39 15.74
N ALA A 461 -17.89 -22.14 15.59
CA ALA A 461 -18.76 -21.77 16.71
C ALA A 461 -18.81 -22.86 17.79
N LYS A 462 -18.87 -24.17 17.41
CA LYS A 462 -18.82 -25.29 18.37
C LYS A 462 -17.56 -25.24 19.23
N ILE A 463 -16.39 -24.99 18.61
CA ILE A 463 -15.12 -24.92 19.34
C ILE A 463 -15.19 -23.87 20.48
N TYR A 464 -15.71 -22.69 20.18
CA TYR A 464 -15.85 -21.62 21.18
C TYR A 464 -16.90 -21.95 22.26
N ILE A 465 -18.04 -22.50 21.85
CA ILE A 465 -19.11 -22.90 22.78
C ILE A 465 -18.61 -23.99 23.75
N GLU A 466 -17.89 -24.98 23.25
CA GLU A 466 -17.30 -26.05 24.06
C GLU A 466 -16.19 -25.52 24.98
N HIS A 467 -15.35 -24.60 24.46
CA HIS A 467 -14.30 -23.98 25.25
C HIS A 467 -14.86 -23.28 26.49
N VAL A 468 -15.90 -22.47 26.31
CA VAL A 468 -16.53 -21.77 27.43
C VAL A 468 -17.27 -22.70 28.40
N LYS A 469 -17.90 -23.77 27.89
CA LYS A 469 -18.55 -24.79 28.76
C LYS A 469 -17.56 -25.51 29.68
N LYS A 470 -16.30 -25.64 29.25
CA LYS A 470 -15.24 -26.25 30.08
C LYS A 470 -14.71 -25.34 31.18
N LEU A 471 -14.92 -24.02 31.03
CA LEU A 471 -14.45 -23.00 31.95
C LEU A 471 -15.50 -22.63 33.03
N ASN A 472 -16.77 -22.98 32.81
CA ASN A 472 -17.88 -22.84 33.73
C ASN A 472 -18.20 -24.16 34.45
#